data_4c151da0b81b50b06122813c2741004e
#
_entry.id   4c151da0b81b50b06122813c2741004e
#
_cell.length_a   1.000
_cell.length_b   1.000
_cell.length_c   1.000
_cell.angle_alpha   90.00
_cell.angle_beta   90.00
_cell.angle_gamma   90.00
#
_symmetry.space_group_name_H-M   'P 1'
#
loop_
_entity.id
_entity.type
_entity.pdbx_description
1 polymer ?
#
loop_
_entity_poly.entity_id
_entity_poly.type
_entity_poly.pdbx_seq_one_letter_code
_entity_poly.pdbx_strand_id
1 'polypeptide(L)'
;KSSTVRGVPQITWKNMQYLWKQFLTDKELPGVIFLNVLKNMLIKRMSKQYNEEIDSFIGVCSKFLPSINTFTNFWNDTMIEDDMESDLEIEEVIILLKQWCNINNEFVPHLTDKQILDLIIYYYPSTEIERDKYISHIRCSLWDKQMELEIAMNNMKLEFKDEYKIDNTIERVASHERVSSLERISSLERIPSLERVASNIYRNVSIYDAYLYYSKYTSIPSTTSNKQSSRPLIVSKSYFEKYIFDNYSEYIIDSKFISRDWYLE
;
A
#
# COMPACT_ATOMS: atom_id res chain seq x y z
N LYS A 1 -9.00 17.83 18.57
CA LYS A 1 -8.59 19.24 18.27
C LYS A 1 -7.33 19.52 19.09
N SER A 2 -6.20 19.13 18.56
CA SER A 2 -4.89 19.53 19.07
C SER A 2 -4.62 20.92 18.48
N SER A 3 -4.89 21.95 19.24
CA SER A 3 -4.42 23.29 18.94
C SER A 3 -2.89 23.29 19.10
N THR A 4 -2.18 23.27 17.99
CA THR A 4 -0.74 23.54 17.95
C THR A 4 -0.53 24.97 18.47
N VAL A 5 -0.35 25.09 19.77
CA VAL A 5 0.34 26.25 20.35
C VAL A 5 1.68 26.28 19.63
N ARG A 6 1.99 27.35 18.92
CA ARG A 6 3.32 27.61 18.35
C ARG A 6 4.27 27.71 19.52
N GLY A 7 4.71 26.55 20.00
CA GLY A 7 5.69 26.46 21.07
C GLY A 7 7.06 26.97 20.60
N VAL A 8 7.88 27.34 21.53
CA VAL A 8 9.30 27.65 21.26
C VAL A 8 9.92 26.43 20.57
N PRO A 9 10.62 26.58 19.44
CA PRO A 9 11.24 25.45 18.75
C PRO A 9 12.16 24.68 19.70
N GLN A 10 12.13 23.37 19.62
CA GLN A 10 12.97 22.51 20.46
C GLN A 10 13.43 21.27 19.70
N ILE A 11 14.61 20.77 20.07
CA ILE A 11 15.15 19.51 19.54
C ILE A 11 15.45 18.58 20.71
N THR A 12 14.78 17.41 20.73
CA THR A 12 15.09 16.36 21.71
C THR A 12 16.50 15.80 21.49
N TRP A 13 17.11 15.24 22.53
CA TRP A 13 18.41 14.58 22.36
C TRP A 13 18.35 13.44 21.33
N LYS A 14 17.26 12.66 21.28
CA LYS A 14 17.05 11.60 20.27
C LYS A 14 17.11 12.17 18.85
N ASN A 15 16.41 13.28 18.60
CA ASN A 15 16.44 13.95 17.29
C ASN A 15 17.83 14.53 16.97
N MET A 16 18.52 15.08 17.99
CA MET A 16 19.89 15.62 17.82
C MET A 16 20.87 14.52 17.41
N GLN A 17 20.79 13.34 18.03
CA GLN A 17 21.60 12.18 17.67
C GLN A 17 21.36 11.74 16.22
N TYR A 18 20.09 11.67 15.79
CA TYR A 18 19.75 11.34 14.41
C TYR A 18 20.32 12.36 13.43
N LEU A 19 20.12 13.64 13.71
CA LEU A 19 20.68 14.73 12.88
C LEU A 19 22.20 14.68 12.80
N TRP A 20 22.86 14.35 13.91
CA TRP A 20 24.32 14.16 13.93
C TRP A 20 24.76 12.99 13.06
N LYS A 21 24.07 11.84 13.15
CA LYS A 21 24.33 10.68 12.30
C LYS A 21 24.17 11.05 10.82
N GLN A 22 23.08 11.73 10.46
CA GLN A 22 22.85 12.20 9.08
C GLN A 22 23.95 13.16 8.61
N PHE A 23 24.35 14.12 9.45
CA PHE A 23 25.42 15.04 9.13
C PHE A 23 26.74 14.33 8.84
N LEU A 24 27.11 13.33 9.65
CA LEU A 24 28.33 12.54 9.42
C LEU A 24 28.24 11.75 8.10
N THR A 25 27.10 11.15 7.83
CA THR A 25 26.86 10.41 6.58
C THR A 25 26.92 11.33 5.36
N ASP A 26 26.23 12.46 5.39
CA ASP A 26 26.21 13.44 4.28
C ASP A 26 27.58 14.06 4.00
N LYS A 27 28.44 14.15 5.01
CA LYS A 27 29.78 14.69 4.90
C LYS A 27 30.86 13.64 4.74
N GLU A 28 30.49 12.36 4.70
CA GLU A 28 31.41 11.21 4.65
C GLU A 28 32.47 11.28 5.77
N LEU A 29 32.04 11.75 6.95
CA LEU A 29 32.93 11.91 8.10
C LEU A 29 32.90 10.68 9.00
N PRO A 30 34.05 10.26 9.56
CA PRO A 30 34.08 9.16 10.51
C PRO A 30 33.42 9.54 11.83
N GLY A 31 32.67 8.59 12.44
CA GLY A 31 32.05 8.75 13.75
C GLY A 31 33.04 8.68 14.90
N VAL A 32 33.95 9.66 15.03
CA VAL A 32 35.04 9.65 16.01
C VAL A 32 34.62 10.09 17.42
N ILE A 33 33.47 10.80 17.51
CA ILE A 33 33.00 11.36 18.78
C ILE A 33 31.87 10.45 19.32
N PHE A 34 32.06 9.91 20.51
CA PHE A 34 31.04 9.18 21.22
C PHE A 34 29.84 10.08 21.58
N LEU A 35 28.65 9.55 21.53
CA LEU A 35 27.40 10.32 21.72
C LEU A 35 27.30 11.00 23.08
N ASN A 36 27.81 10.37 24.15
CA ASN A 36 27.89 10.99 25.50
C ASN A 36 28.84 12.18 25.54
N VAL A 37 29.98 12.09 24.86
CA VAL A 37 30.93 13.18 24.73
C VAL A 37 30.33 14.33 23.94
N LEU A 38 29.72 14.02 22.82
CA LEU A 38 28.98 15.00 22.00
C LEU A 38 27.89 15.71 22.81
N LYS A 39 27.10 14.97 23.60
CA LYS A 39 26.05 15.54 24.47
C LYS A 39 26.66 16.55 25.44
N ASN A 40 27.71 16.15 26.17
CA ASN A 40 28.37 17.02 27.13
C ASN A 40 28.96 18.27 26.48
N MET A 41 29.53 18.14 25.28
CA MET A 41 30.06 19.30 24.53
C MET A 41 28.94 20.26 24.13
N LEU A 42 27.83 19.75 23.66
CA LEU A 42 26.65 20.55 23.27
C LEU A 42 26.00 21.22 24.48
N ILE A 43 25.84 20.51 25.60
CA ILE A 43 25.33 21.08 26.87
C ILE A 43 26.24 22.20 27.36
N LYS A 44 27.56 21.98 27.36
CA LYS A 44 28.51 23.01 27.76
C LYS A 44 28.41 24.27 26.88
N ARG A 45 28.23 24.09 25.56
CA ARG A 45 28.18 25.20 24.61
C ARG A 45 26.82 25.91 24.59
N MET A 46 25.72 25.17 24.83
CA MET A 46 24.35 25.63 24.78
C MET A 46 23.64 25.46 26.14
N SER A 47 24.34 25.74 27.23
CA SER A 47 23.84 25.51 28.59
C SER A 47 22.54 26.25 28.92
N LYS A 48 22.30 27.42 28.31
CA LYS A 48 21.06 28.20 28.48
C LYS A 48 19.88 27.64 27.74
N GLN A 49 20.12 26.84 26.71
CA GLN A 49 19.09 26.22 25.86
C GLN A 49 18.75 24.79 26.30
N TYR A 50 19.62 24.12 27.02
CA TYR A 50 19.39 22.74 27.43
C TYR A 50 18.45 22.65 28.63
N ASN A 51 17.39 21.86 28.49
CA ASN A 51 16.47 21.48 29.55
C ASN A 51 16.67 19.99 29.87
N GLU A 52 17.13 19.73 31.10
CA GLU A 52 17.45 18.37 31.57
C GLU A 52 16.20 17.52 31.80
N GLU A 53 15.06 18.11 32.26
CA GLU A 53 13.85 17.40 32.58
C GLU A 53 13.23 16.70 31.33
N ILE A 54 13.32 17.35 30.19
CA ILE A 54 12.76 16.85 28.92
C ILE A 54 13.85 16.42 27.93
N ASP A 55 15.11 16.43 28.39
CA ASP A 55 16.30 16.09 27.57
C ASP A 55 16.28 16.75 26.17
N SER A 56 16.11 18.07 26.16
CA SER A 56 15.88 18.82 24.91
C SER A 56 16.62 20.17 24.91
N PHE A 57 16.96 20.65 23.71
CA PHE A 57 17.51 21.96 23.46
C PHE A 57 16.39 22.90 23.01
N ILE A 58 16.05 23.90 23.85
CA ILE A 58 14.98 24.87 23.65
C ILE A 58 15.51 26.07 22.84
N GLY A 59 14.71 26.58 21.92
CA GLY A 59 15.07 27.66 21.00
C GLY A 59 16.04 27.23 19.88
N VAL A 60 16.28 25.95 19.76
CA VAL A 60 17.09 25.34 18.68
C VAL A 60 16.19 24.68 17.66
N CYS A 61 16.45 24.87 16.36
CA CYS A 61 15.73 24.23 15.28
C CYS A 61 16.67 23.69 14.21
N SER A 62 16.18 22.77 13.41
CA SER A 62 16.84 22.24 12.23
C SER A 62 15.85 22.23 11.06
N LYS A 63 16.32 22.51 9.85
CA LYS A 63 15.50 22.43 8.64
C LYS A 63 15.01 21.00 8.33
N PHE A 64 15.64 19.99 8.89
CA PHE A 64 15.27 18.57 8.72
C PHE A 64 14.27 18.08 9.78
N LEU A 65 14.12 18.82 10.88
CA LEU A 65 13.25 18.42 11.98
C LEU A 65 11.76 18.32 11.60
N PRO A 66 11.19 19.21 10.77
CA PRO A 66 9.80 19.06 10.33
C PRO A 66 9.53 17.70 9.68
N SER A 67 10.39 17.25 8.77
CA SER A 67 10.23 15.95 8.09
C SER A 67 10.31 14.77 9.06
N ILE A 68 11.19 14.83 10.05
CA ILE A 68 11.32 13.81 11.10
C ILE A 68 10.05 13.77 11.95
N ASN A 69 9.59 14.93 12.41
CA ASN A 69 8.39 15.02 13.26
C ASN A 69 7.13 14.55 12.51
N THR A 70 6.96 14.98 11.26
CA THR A 70 5.84 14.52 10.42
C THR A 70 5.85 13.00 10.25
N PHE A 71 7.02 12.42 9.97
CA PHE A 71 7.13 10.97 9.83
C PHE A 71 6.83 10.23 11.15
N THR A 72 7.39 10.68 12.27
CA THR A 72 7.16 10.03 13.57
C THR A 72 5.72 10.17 14.05
N ASN A 73 5.08 11.31 13.79
CA ASN A 73 3.65 11.48 14.10
C ASN A 73 2.80 10.54 13.24
N PHE A 74 3.03 10.51 11.93
CA PHE A 74 2.36 9.58 11.03
C PHE A 74 2.50 8.13 11.51
N TRP A 75 3.72 7.69 11.83
CA TRP A 75 3.98 6.33 12.27
C TRP A 75 3.21 5.99 13.56
N ASN A 76 3.31 6.86 14.56
CA ASN A 76 2.65 6.66 15.85
C ASN A 76 1.12 6.68 15.74
N ASP A 77 0.57 7.46 14.79
CA ASP A 77 -0.89 7.61 14.62
C ASP A 77 -1.49 6.45 13.80
N THR A 78 -0.71 5.83 12.92
CA THR A 78 -1.29 4.94 11.89
C THR A 78 -0.75 3.53 11.86
N MET A 79 0.47 3.27 12.37
CA MET A 79 1.07 1.94 12.33
C MET A 79 0.65 1.12 13.55
N ILE A 80 0.18 -0.09 13.27
CA ILE A 80 -0.36 -1.03 14.27
C ILE A 80 0.37 -2.35 14.11
N GLU A 81 0.82 -2.94 15.22
CA GLU A 81 1.38 -4.29 15.23
C GLU A 81 0.28 -5.28 14.86
N ASP A 82 0.57 -6.16 13.89
CA ASP A 82 -0.34 -7.19 13.40
C ASP A 82 0.46 -8.40 12.93
N ASP A 83 0.43 -9.47 13.71
CA ASP A 83 1.20 -10.70 13.45
C ASP A 83 0.79 -11.40 12.15
N MET A 84 -0.40 -11.11 11.63
CA MET A 84 -0.90 -11.69 10.37
C MET A 84 -0.47 -10.91 9.14
N GLU A 85 -0.06 -9.66 9.30
CA GLU A 85 0.39 -8.80 8.20
C GLU A 85 1.88 -9.02 7.92
N SER A 86 2.23 -9.36 6.70
CA SER A 86 3.61 -9.75 6.38
C SER A 86 4.35 -8.81 5.43
N ASP A 87 3.66 -7.91 4.72
CA ASP A 87 4.28 -7.29 3.55
C ASP A 87 3.84 -5.83 3.35
N LEU A 88 4.12 -4.95 4.29
CA LEU A 88 4.01 -3.52 4.04
C LEU A 88 5.29 -3.02 3.36
N GLU A 89 5.20 -2.57 2.11
CA GLU A 89 6.36 -2.09 1.35
C GLU A 89 6.74 -0.65 1.72
N ILE A 90 8.04 -0.33 1.68
CA ILE A 90 8.53 1.05 1.93
C ILE A 90 7.89 2.06 0.97
N GLU A 91 7.67 1.69 -0.30
CA GLU A 91 6.98 2.55 -1.28
C GLU A 91 5.52 2.81 -0.88
N GLU A 92 4.83 1.83 -0.30
CA GLU A 92 3.48 1.99 0.23
C GLU A 92 3.46 2.94 1.42
N VAL A 93 4.45 2.85 2.32
CA VAL A 93 4.61 3.78 3.46
C VAL A 93 4.73 5.23 2.99
N ILE A 94 5.46 5.50 1.89
CA ILE A 94 5.58 6.85 1.33
C ILE A 94 4.22 7.37 0.83
N ILE A 95 3.43 6.52 0.19
CA ILE A 95 2.09 6.90 -0.31
C ILE A 95 1.15 7.17 0.87
N LEU A 96 1.17 6.29 1.87
CA LEU A 96 0.36 6.41 3.08
C LEU A 96 0.73 7.66 3.90
N LEU A 97 2.03 7.97 4.04
CA LEU A 97 2.51 9.21 4.66
C LEU A 97 1.94 10.46 3.95
N LYS A 98 1.97 10.46 2.61
CA LYS A 98 1.39 11.58 1.83
C LYS A 98 -0.11 11.70 2.05
N GLN A 99 -0.83 10.57 2.10
CA GLN A 99 -2.27 10.57 2.38
C GLN A 99 -2.56 11.11 3.78
N TRP A 100 -1.82 10.65 4.80
CA TRP A 100 -1.95 11.12 6.16
C TRP A 100 -1.69 12.64 6.27
N CYS A 101 -0.63 13.14 5.63
CA CYS A 101 -0.33 14.56 5.59
C CYS A 101 -1.48 15.37 4.97
N ASN A 102 -2.07 14.88 3.87
CA ASN A 102 -3.20 15.55 3.22
C ASN A 102 -4.46 15.56 4.10
N ILE A 103 -4.75 14.46 4.79
CA ILE A 103 -5.90 14.37 5.71
C ILE A 103 -5.74 15.32 6.89
N ASN A 104 -4.53 15.43 7.43
CA ASN A 104 -4.23 16.23 8.63
C ASN A 104 -3.82 17.68 8.32
N ASN A 105 -3.74 18.08 7.05
CA ASN A 105 -3.21 19.37 6.60
C ASN A 105 -1.77 19.63 7.08
N GLU A 106 -0.98 18.58 7.12
CA GLU A 106 0.42 18.61 7.52
C GLU A 106 1.34 18.83 6.31
N PHE A 107 2.56 19.28 6.58
CA PHE A 107 3.61 19.40 5.57
C PHE A 107 3.98 18.02 5.01
N VAL A 108 3.96 17.88 3.69
CA VAL A 108 4.37 16.64 3.00
C VAL A 108 5.90 16.61 2.84
N PRO A 109 6.62 15.78 3.58
CA PRO A 109 8.06 15.68 3.45
C PRO A 109 8.46 14.96 2.17
N HIS A 110 9.51 15.45 1.51
CA HIS A 110 10.15 14.75 0.40
C HIS A 110 11.20 13.79 0.96
N LEU A 111 10.78 12.57 1.27
CA LEU A 111 11.65 11.51 1.77
C LEU A 111 11.84 10.44 0.68
N THR A 112 13.07 9.96 0.54
CA THR A 112 13.40 8.80 -0.29
C THR A 112 13.18 7.51 0.50
N ASP A 113 13.09 6.37 -0.19
CA ASP A 113 12.96 5.05 0.42
C ASP A 113 14.05 4.81 1.47
N LYS A 114 15.29 5.15 1.12
CA LYS A 114 16.43 5.04 2.06
C LYS A 114 16.25 5.90 3.31
N GLN A 115 15.74 7.12 3.18
CA GLN A 115 15.50 8.00 4.34
C GLN A 115 14.36 7.48 5.21
N ILE A 116 13.31 6.93 4.61
CA ILE A 116 12.22 6.24 5.35
C ILE A 116 12.79 5.05 6.12
N LEU A 117 13.57 4.21 5.46
CA LEU A 117 14.23 3.07 6.08
C LEU A 117 15.14 3.49 7.25
N ASP A 118 15.98 4.49 7.05
CA ASP A 118 16.85 5.05 8.10
C ASP A 118 16.05 5.59 9.30
N LEU A 119 14.88 6.21 9.04
CA LEU A 119 13.99 6.70 10.10
C LEU A 119 13.35 5.54 10.87
N ILE A 120 12.88 4.50 10.18
CA ILE A 120 12.29 3.32 10.83
C ILE A 120 13.34 2.64 11.71
N ILE A 121 14.49 2.31 11.16
CA ILE A 121 15.58 1.63 11.91
C ILE A 121 15.99 2.43 13.14
N TYR A 122 16.00 3.75 13.05
CA TYR A 122 16.44 4.60 14.15
C TYR A 122 15.36 4.81 15.23
N TYR A 123 14.13 5.13 14.82
CA TYR A 123 13.07 5.49 15.76
C TYR A 123 12.28 4.29 16.27
N TYR A 124 12.22 3.21 15.48
CA TYR A 124 11.44 1.99 15.72
C TYR A 124 12.31 0.73 15.54
N PRO A 125 13.35 0.56 16.35
CA PRO A 125 14.36 -0.50 16.18
C PRO A 125 13.83 -1.93 16.39
N SER A 126 12.62 -2.08 16.94
CA SER A 126 11.94 -3.37 17.06
C SER A 126 11.22 -3.79 15.79
N THR A 127 11.11 -2.92 14.79
CA THR A 127 10.46 -3.21 13.52
C THR A 127 11.30 -4.18 12.71
N GLU A 128 10.71 -5.29 12.29
CA GLU A 128 11.37 -6.25 11.41
C GLU A 128 11.29 -5.78 9.96
N ILE A 129 12.45 -5.73 9.30
CA ILE A 129 12.58 -5.29 7.91
C ILE A 129 13.30 -6.37 7.11
N GLU A 130 12.63 -6.84 6.07
CA GLU A 130 13.19 -7.83 5.15
C GLU A 130 13.67 -7.17 3.86
N ARG A 131 14.91 -7.52 3.44
CA ARG A 131 15.52 -7.08 2.17
C ARG A 131 15.51 -5.58 1.95
N ASP A 132 15.57 -4.78 3.03
CA ASP A 132 15.48 -3.31 3.00
C ASP A 132 14.23 -2.77 2.27
N LYS A 133 13.19 -3.58 2.15
CA LYS A 133 12.00 -3.25 1.36
C LYS A 133 10.68 -3.53 2.09
N TYR A 134 10.59 -4.65 2.79
CA TYR A 134 9.35 -5.13 3.38
C TYR A 134 9.38 -4.96 4.90
N ILE A 135 8.31 -4.46 5.45
CA ILE A 135 8.08 -4.33 6.89
C ILE A 135 7.11 -5.43 7.29
N SER A 136 7.54 -6.30 8.22
CA SER A 136 6.75 -7.42 8.71
C SER A 136 6.03 -7.06 10.00
N HIS A 137 4.90 -7.72 10.25
CA HIS A 137 4.09 -7.61 11.48
C HIS A 137 3.57 -6.20 11.78
N ILE A 138 3.43 -5.36 10.74
CA ILE A 138 2.88 -4.01 10.86
C ILE A 138 1.89 -3.75 9.73
N ARG A 139 0.70 -3.29 10.09
CA ARG A 139 -0.29 -2.74 9.15
C ARG A 139 -0.51 -1.26 9.37
N CYS A 140 -0.95 -0.57 8.33
CA CYS A 140 -1.35 0.82 8.44
C CYS A 140 -2.88 0.94 8.55
N SER A 141 -3.37 1.65 9.57
CA SER A 141 -4.80 1.87 9.79
C SER A 141 -5.51 2.64 8.65
N LEU A 142 -4.74 3.29 7.77
CA LEU A 142 -5.27 4.02 6.62
C LEU A 142 -5.57 3.11 5.42
N TRP A 143 -5.13 1.86 5.45
CA TRP A 143 -5.28 0.94 4.34
C TRP A 143 -5.48 -0.50 4.83
N ASP A 144 -6.68 -0.98 4.68
CA ASP A 144 -7.04 -2.37 4.94
C ASP A 144 -6.96 -3.16 3.62
N LYS A 145 -5.80 -3.80 3.40
CA LYS A 145 -5.51 -4.58 2.19
C LYS A 145 -6.46 -5.76 2.03
N GLN A 146 -6.81 -6.43 3.12
CA GLN A 146 -7.68 -7.61 3.08
C GLN A 146 -9.10 -7.21 2.68
N MET A 147 -9.66 -6.18 3.33
CA MET A 147 -10.98 -5.67 2.98
C MET A 147 -11.05 -5.17 1.53
N GLU A 148 -10.01 -4.48 1.06
CA GLU A 148 -9.95 -4.01 -0.33
C GLU A 148 -9.95 -5.16 -1.33
N LEU A 149 -9.16 -6.21 -1.06
CA LEU A 149 -9.14 -7.42 -1.89
C LEU A 149 -10.46 -8.18 -1.86
N GLU A 150 -11.07 -8.32 -0.69
CA GLU A 150 -12.38 -8.95 -0.54
C GLU A 150 -13.44 -8.23 -1.38
N ILE A 151 -13.49 -6.91 -1.32
CA ILE A 151 -14.42 -6.10 -2.12
C ILE A 151 -14.15 -6.30 -3.62
N ALA A 152 -12.89 -6.26 -4.04
CA ALA A 152 -12.52 -6.42 -5.45
C ALA A 152 -12.86 -7.83 -5.97
N MET A 153 -12.60 -8.87 -5.19
CA MET A 153 -12.93 -10.25 -5.56
C MET A 153 -14.44 -10.49 -5.62
N ASN A 154 -15.20 -9.92 -4.68
CA ASN A 154 -16.66 -10.00 -4.71
C ASN A 154 -17.24 -9.29 -5.95
N ASN A 155 -16.71 -8.14 -6.33
CA ASN A 155 -17.13 -7.44 -7.55
C ASN A 155 -16.78 -8.25 -8.79
N MET A 156 -15.59 -8.84 -8.86
CA MET A 156 -15.20 -9.72 -9.96
C MET A 156 -16.12 -10.95 -10.07
N LYS A 157 -16.46 -11.54 -8.92
CA LYS A 157 -17.41 -12.67 -8.86
C LYS A 157 -18.77 -12.29 -9.44
N LEU A 158 -19.29 -11.13 -9.10
CA LEU A 158 -20.58 -10.63 -9.61
C LEU A 158 -20.54 -10.37 -11.11
N GLU A 159 -19.49 -9.73 -11.62
CA GLU A 159 -19.32 -9.47 -13.06
C GLU A 159 -19.28 -10.77 -13.85
N PHE A 160 -18.49 -11.75 -13.46
CA PHE A 160 -18.41 -13.05 -14.13
C PHE A 160 -19.72 -13.83 -14.04
N LYS A 161 -20.44 -13.75 -12.92
CA LYS A 161 -21.76 -14.39 -12.78
C LYS A 161 -22.80 -13.76 -13.70
N ASP A 162 -22.75 -12.47 -13.91
CA ASP A 162 -23.68 -11.77 -14.81
C ASP A 162 -23.33 -12.02 -16.29
N GLU A 163 -22.05 -12.02 -16.66
CA GLU A 163 -21.62 -12.44 -18.01
C GLU A 163 -22.08 -13.86 -18.33
N TYR A 164 -21.91 -14.80 -17.39
CA TYR A 164 -22.35 -16.18 -17.54
C TYR A 164 -23.87 -16.30 -17.78
N LYS A 165 -24.70 -15.50 -17.10
CA LYS A 165 -26.16 -15.50 -17.30
C LYS A 165 -26.54 -14.97 -18.68
N ILE A 166 -25.90 -13.92 -19.16
CA ILE A 166 -26.14 -13.31 -20.46
C ILE A 166 -25.88 -14.33 -21.57
N ASP A 167 -24.74 -15.02 -21.50
CA ASP A 167 -24.33 -15.98 -22.52
C ASP A 167 -25.23 -17.20 -22.56
N ASN A 168 -25.65 -17.77 -21.43
CA ASN A 168 -26.61 -18.84 -21.37
C ASN A 168 -27.99 -18.43 -21.95
N THR A 169 -28.35 -17.16 -21.84
CA THR A 169 -29.58 -16.63 -22.42
C THR A 169 -29.45 -16.54 -23.93
N ILE A 170 -28.30 -16.08 -24.45
CA ILE A 170 -28.03 -15.99 -25.90
C ILE A 170 -27.98 -17.38 -26.53
N GLU A 171 -27.34 -18.38 -25.88
CA GLU A 171 -27.33 -19.76 -26.38
C GLU A 171 -28.71 -20.39 -26.40
N ARG A 172 -29.57 -20.13 -25.42
CA ARG A 172 -30.96 -20.62 -25.41
C ARG A 172 -31.80 -19.99 -26.53
N VAL A 173 -31.62 -18.68 -26.78
CA VAL A 173 -32.30 -18.00 -27.88
C VAL A 173 -31.80 -18.51 -29.22
N ALA A 174 -30.50 -18.65 -29.41
CA ALA A 174 -29.89 -19.17 -30.62
C ALA A 174 -30.28 -20.65 -30.89
N SER A 175 -30.44 -21.47 -29.86
CA SER A 175 -30.89 -22.85 -29.99
C SER A 175 -32.38 -22.95 -30.34
N HIS A 176 -33.22 -22.05 -29.83
CA HIS A 176 -34.63 -21.97 -30.19
C HIS A 176 -34.86 -21.50 -31.64
N GLU A 177 -34.06 -20.52 -32.11
CA GLU A 177 -34.12 -20.07 -33.50
C GLU A 177 -33.59 -21.12 -34.51
N ARG A 178 -32.59 -21.94 -34.10
CA ARG A 178 -32.11 -23.05 -34.95
C ARG A 178 -33.12 -24.16 -35.18
N VAL A 179 -34.06 -24.36 -34.28
CA VAL A 179 -35.14 -25.36 -34.44
C VAL A 179 -36.23 -24.89 -35.42
N SER A 180 -36.40 -23.57 -35.60
CA SER A 180 -37.42 -23.01 -36.50
C SER A 180 -36.91 -22.64 -37.90
N SER A 181 -35.60 -22.74 -38.19
CA SER A 181 -35.01 -22.28 -39.48
C SER A 181 -34.08 -23.27 -40.16
N LEU A 182 -34.31 -24.58 -40.02
CA LEU A 182 -33.49 -25.65 -40.61
C LEU A 182 -33.67 -25.79 -42.16
N GLU A 183 -34.31 -24.86 -42.84
CA GLU A 183 -34.51 -24.95 -44.29
C GLU A 183 -33.89 -23.84 -45.16
N ARG A 184 -33.20 -22.89 -44.67
CA ARG A 184 -32.49 -21.90 -45.53
C ARG A 184 -31.31 -21.31 -44.80
N ILE A 185 -30.10 -21.73 -45.06
CA ILE A 185 -28.88 -20.91 -45.30
C ILE A 185 -27.68 -21.85 -45.43
N SER A 186 -27.41 -22.26 -46.65
CA SER A 186 -26.16 -22.87 -47.06
C SER A 186 -25.22 -21.80 -47.66
N SER A 187 -25.00 -20.72 -47.01
CA SER A 187 -23.89 -19.76 -47.36
C SER A 187 -23.89 -18.57 -46.42
N LEU A 188 -23.37 -18.75 -45.24
CA LEU A 188 -22.89 -17.62 -44.46
C LEU A 188 -21.53 -18.00 -43.86
N GLU A 189 -20.52 -17.24 -44.29
CA GLU A 189 -19.17 -17.34 -43.84
C GLU A 189 -19.08 -17.39 -42.30
N ARG A 190 -18.40 -18.40 -41.80
CA ARG A 190 -18.04 -18.51 -40.37
C ARG A 190 -17.34 -17.24 -39.93
N ILE A 191 -17.95 -16.46 -39.07
CA ILE A 191 -17.33 -15.28 -38.44
C ILE A 191 -16.42 -15.80 -37.33
N PRO A 192 -15.06 -15.71 -37.48
CA PRO A 192 -14.12 -16.26 -36.49
C PRO A 192 -14.19 -15.59 -35.14
N SER A 193 -14.89 -14.47 -35.02
CA SER A 193 -15.07 -13.71 -33.78
C SER A 193 -16.05 -14.35 -32.79
N LEU A 194 -17.04 -15.09 -33.26
CA LEU A 194 -18.05 -15.75 -32.40
C LEU A 194 -17.51 -17.03 -31.73
N GLU A 195 -16.63 -17.78 -32.40
CA GLU A 195 -16.00 -18.95 -31.79
C GLU A 195 -14.95 -18.57 -30.69
N ARG A 196 -14.32 -17.40 -30.77
CA ARG A 196 -13.42 -16.89 -29.72
C ARG A 196 -14.17 -16.40 -28.48
N VAL A 197 -15.37 -15.86 -28.65
CA VAL A 197 -16.18 -15.41 -27.51
C VAL A 197 -16.74 -16.60 -26.77
N ALA A 198 -17.30 -17.60 -27.48
CA ALA A 198 -17.88 -18.81 -26.87
C ALA A 198 -16.86 -19.68 -26.11
N SER A 199 -15.59 -19.68 -26.52
CA SER A 199 -14.52 -20.46 -25.82
C SER A 199 -13.99 -19.81 -24.55
N ASN A 200 -14.28 -18.54 -24.30
CA ASN A 200 -13.83 -17.84 -23.10
C ASN A 200 -14.77 -17.98 -21.88
N ILE A 201 -16.00 -18.41 -22.10
CA ILE A 201 -17.10 -18.37 -21.13
C ILE A 201 -17.05 -19.50 -20.09
N TYR A 202 -16.36 -20.60 -20.40
CA TYR A 202 -16.20 -21.74 -19.48
C TYR A 202 -14.83 -21.82 -18.85
N ARG A 203 -14.14 -20.70 -18.72
CA ARG A 203 -12.73 -20.70 -18.37
C ARG A 203 -12.51 -20.44 -16.88
N ASN A 204 -11.66 -21.28 -16.28
CA ASN A 204 -11.01 -20.95 -15.03
C ASN A 204 -10.26 -19.63 -15.17
N VAL A 205 -10.32 -18.76 -14.16
CA VAL A 205 -9.65 -17.46 -14.18
C VAL A 205 -8.20 -17.64 -13.73
N SER A 206 -7.23 -17.17 -14.52
CA SER A 206 -5.86 -17.21 -14.01
C SER A 206 -5.69 -16.24 -12.82
N ILE A 207 -4.87 -16.60 -11.83
CA ILE A 207 -4.57 -15.72 -10.69
C ILE A 207 -3.97 -14.39 -11.19
N TYR A 208 -3.23 -14.44 -12.30
CA TYR A 208 -2.69 -13.24 -12.92
C TYR A 208 -3.78 -12.33 -13.52
N ASP A 209 -4.77 -12.90 -14.20
CA ASP A 209 -5.89 -12.12 -14.75
C ASP A 209 -6.74 -11.53 -13.61
N ALA A 210 -6.94 -12.27 -12.51
CA ALA A 210 -7.59 -11.77 -11.32
C ALA A 210 -6.81 -10.58 -10.69
N TYR A 211 -5.49 -10.66 -10.64
CA TYR A 211 -4.65 -9.55 -10.21
C TYR A 211 -4.75 -8.32 -11.13
N LEU A 212 -4.80 -8.54 -12.45
CA LEU A 212 -5.01 -7.44 -13.42
C LEU A 212 -6.38 -6.79 -13.26
N TYR A 213 -7.41 -7.60 -12.98
CA TYR A 213 -8.75 -7.08 -12.69
C TYR A 213 -8.72 -6.19 -11.44
N TYR A 214 -8.15 -6.69 -10.34
CA TYR A 214 -7.97 -5.92 -9.11
C TYR A 214 -7.24 -4.60 -9.36
N SER A 215 -6.11 -4.65 -10.08
CA SER A 215 -5.30 -3.46 -10.39
C SER A 215 -6.06 -2.41 -11.21
N LYS A 216 -6.96 -2.84 -12.10
CA LYS A 216 -7.84 -1.93 -12.86
C LYS A 216 -8.94 -1.35 -11.97
N TYR A 217 -9.54 -2.18 -11.12
CA TYR A 217 -10.59 -1.77 -10.20
C TYR A 217 -10.12 -0.64 -9.27
N THR A 218 -8.94 -0.80 -8.66
CA THR A 218 -8.35 0.21 -7.77
C THR A 218 -7.89 1.48 -8.50
N SER A 219 -7.60 1.39 -9.80
CA SER A 219 -7.18 2.52 -10.63
C SER A 219 -8.32 3.44 -11.06
N ILE A 220 -9.58 3.02 -10.89
CA ILE A 220 -10.75 3.84 -11.24
C ILE A 220 -10.93 4.92 -10.15
N PRO A 221 -10.77 6.22 -10.46
CA PRO A 221 -10.95 7.26 -9.46
C PRO A 221 -12.43 7.27 -9.01
N SER A 222 -12.64 7.04 -7.72
CA SER A 222 -13.96 7.26 -7.12
C SER A 222 -14.36 8.71 -7.32
N THR A 223 -15.51 8.94 -7.96
CA THR A 223 -16.03 10.21 -8.48
C THR A 223 -16.31 11.29 -7.41
N THR A 224 -15.92 11.10 -6.17
CA THR A 224 -16.35 11.94 -5.04
C THR A 224 -15.26 12.76 -4.36
N SER A 225 -14.06 12.85 -4.88
CA SER A 225 -13.04 13.72 -4.23
C SER A 225 -12.18 14.49 -5.23
N ASN A 226 -12.14 15.81 -5.07
CA ASN A 226 -11.18 16.73 -5.71
C ASN A 226 -9.75 16.19 -5.53
N LYS A 227 -9.09 15.78 -6.61
CA LYS A 227 -7.81 15.05 -6.49
C LYS A 227 -6.66 15.62 -7.25
N GLN A 228 -5.66 15.93 -6.44
CA GLN A 228 -4.27 15.83 -6.86
C GLN A 228 -3.91 14.35 -7.08
N SER A 229 -3.25 14.07 -8.21
CA SER A 229 -2.90 12.72 -8.68
C SER A 229 -1.88 12.07 -7.73
N SER A 230 -2.36 11.34 -6.74
CA SER A 230 -1.56 10.35 -6.04
C SER A 230 -1.69 9.02 -6.78
N ARG A 231 -0.59 8.27 -6.92
CA ARG A 231 -0.67 6.88 -7.41
C ARG A 231 -1.66 6.12 -6.54
N PRO A 232 -2.55 5.30 -7.11
CA PRO A 232 -3.40 4.43 -6.31
C PRO A 232 -2.51 3.48 -5.50
N LEU A 233 -2.92 3.17 -4.28
CA LEU A 233 -2.37 2.06 -3.53
C LEU A 233 -2.86 0.78 -4.20
N ILE A 234 -1.95 -0.12 -4.52
CA ILE A 234 -2.24 -1.42 -5.13
C ILE A 234 -1.37 -2.42 -4.40
N VAL A 235 -1.96 -3.47 -3.84
CA VAL A 235 -1.18 -4.51 -3.17
C VAL A 235 -0.20 -5.17 -4.14
N SER A 236 0.92 -5.62 -3.63
CA SER A 236 1.89 -6.35 -4.44
C SER A 236 1.29 -7.65 -4.99
N LYS A 237 1.81 -8.11 -6.12
CA LYS A 237 1.37 -9.38 -6.71
C LYS A 237 1.57 -10.55 -5.74
N SER A 238 2.67 -10.54 -4.99
CA SER A 238 2.97 -11.57 -3.99
C SER A 238 1.93 -11.60 -2.87
N TYR A 239 1.55 -10.42 -2.36
CA TYR A 239 0.50 -10.31 -1.35
C TYR A 239 -0.86 -10.79 -1.89
N PHE A 240 -1.21 -10.40 -3.13
CA PHE A 240 -2.43 -10.85 -3.78
C PHE A 240 -2.47 -12.37 -3.94
N GLU A 241 -1.39 -12.98 -4.43
CA GLU A 241 -1.29 -14.43 -4.59
C GLU A 241 -1.47 -15.14 -3.23
N LYS A 242 -0.77 -14.67 -2.19
CA LYS A 242 -0.93 -15.21 -0.82
C LYS A 242 -2.40 -15.11 -0.36
N TYR A 243 -3.02 -13.94 -0.51
CA TYR A 243 -4.42 -13.73 -0.16
C TYR A 243 -5.36 -14.71 -0.88
N ILE A 244 -5.15 -14.97 -2.18
CA ILE A 244 -5.94 -15.92 -2.96
C ILE A 244 -5.75 -17.35 -2.42
N PHE A 245 -4.51 -17.76 -2.13
CA PHE A 245 -4.25 -19.09 -1.58
C PHE A 245 -4.83 -19.29 -0.18
N ASP A 246 -4.79 -18.27 0.66
CA ASP A 246 -5.30 -18.35 2.03
C ASP A 246 -6.84 -18.37 2.09
N ASN A 247 -7.52 -17.62 1.22
CA ASN A 247 -8.96 -17.42 1.29
C ASN A 247 -9.78 -18.25 0.29
N TYR A 248 -9.16 -18.73 -0.80
CA TYR A 248 -9.86 -19.44 -1.90
C TYR A 248 -9.18 -20.77 -2.26
N SER A 249 -8.47 -21.40 -1.30
CA SER A 249 -7.71 -22.64 -1.53
C SER A 249 -8.51 -23.77 -2.14
N GLU A 250 -9.81 -23.89 -1.79
CA GLU A 250 -10.73 -24.92 -2.30
C GLU A 250 -11.07 -24.75 -3.80
N TYR A 251 -10.91 -23.53 -4.33
CA TYR A 251 -11.19 -23.23 -5.74
C TYR A 251 -9.92 -23.17 -6.60
N ILE A 252 -8.73 -23.41 -6.02
CA ILE A 252 -7.47 -23.30 -6.76
C ILE A 252 -7.15 -24.57 -7.53
N ILE A 253 -6.89 -24.42 -8.82
CA ILE A 253 -6.49 -25.47 -9.74
C ILE A 253 -5.04 -25.23 -10.16
N ASP A 254 -4.21 -26.29 -10.02
CA ASP A 254 -2.79 -26.31 -10.44
C ASP A 254 -1.96 -25.12 -9.92
N SER A 255 -2.34 -24.54 -8.79
CA SER A 255 -1.70 -23.34 -8.18
C SER A 255 -1.64 -22.13 -9.13
N LYS A 256 -2.48 -22.08 -10.16
CA LYS A 256 -2.44 -21.03 -11.21
C LYS A 256 -3.80 -20.45 -11.56
N PHE A 257 -4.86 -21.21 -11.33
CA PHE A 257 -6.20 -20.83 -11.77
C PHE A 257 -7.18 -20.90 -10.61
N ILE A 258 -8.15 -19.99 -10.63
CA ILE A 258 -9.35 -20.03 -9.78
C ILE A 258 -10.42 -20.77 -10.60
N SER A 259 -11.02 -21.82 -10.01
CA SER A 259 -12.10 -22.60 -10.63
C SER A 259 -13.31 -21.71 -10.93
N ARG A 260 -13.99 -22.00 -12.03
CA ARG A 260 -15.28 -21.38 -12.34
C ARG A 260 -16.34 -21.59 -11.24
N ASP A 261 -16.24 -22.65 -10.48
CA ASP A 261 -17.19 -22.97 -9.42
C ASP A 261 -17.23 -21.85 -8.37
N TRP A 262 -16.11 -21.18 -8.15
CA TRP A 262 -16.01 -20.02 -7.25
C TRP A 262 -17.00 -18.90 -7.62
N TYR A 263 -17.20 -18.56 -8.90
CA TYR A 263 -18.12 -17.48 -9.29
C TYR A 263 -19.52 -17.98 -9.66
N LEU A 264 -19.74 -19.29 -9.72
CA LEU A 264 -21.07 -19.88 -9.96
C LEU A 264 -21.86 -20.12 -8.67
N GLU A 265 -21.17 -20.26 -7.54
CA GLU A 265 -21.79 -20.29 -6.22
C GLU A 265 -22.31 -18.91 -5.81
#